data_85287d115cdbb558af4ea135d434ba35
#
_entry.id   85287d115cdbb558af4ea135d434ba35
#
_cell.length_a   1.000
_cell.length_b   1.000
_cell.length_c   1.000
_cell.angle_alpha   90.00
_cell.angle_beta   90.00
_cell.angle_gamma   90.00
#
_symmetry.space_group_name_H-M   'P 1'
#
loop_
_entity.id
_entity.type
_entity.pdbx_description
1 polymer ?
#
loop_
_entity_poly.entity_id
_entity_poly.type
_entity_poly.pdbx_seq_one_letter_code
_entity_poly.pdbx_strand_id
1 'polypeptide(L)'
;MTMRKYLVILLVALTAASCATLRAPAKLDRLVNRVERHADRYRPYQWERVNRQYEALLREYIDNYRMYTIAEKQQAMSAIGRYHAILVDHGIKQGIGFLGSLGSYAGGLLDILRQDAGAVEDFLQNVLGLGKNETKNALESLRKKLAE
;
A
#
# COMPACT_ATOMS: atom_id res chain seq x y z
N MET A 1 -11.16 12.80 -48.26
CA MET A 1 -11.18 11.42 -47.69
C MET A 1 -9.98 11.05 -46.85
N THR A 2 -8.86 11.72 -47.00
CA THR A 2 -7.64 11.45 -46.16
C THR A 2 -7.75 11.93 -44.71
N MET A 3 -8.39 13.06 -44.44
CA MET A 3 -8.56 13.61 -43.07
C MET A 3 -9.33 12.66 -42.12
N ARG A 4 -10.34 11.97 -42.67
CA ARG A 4 -11.16 11.05 -41.87
C ARG A 4 -10.37 9.82 -41.37
N LYS A 5 -9.41 9.34 -42.16
CA LYS A 5 -8.52 8.23 -41.80
C LYS A 5 -7.53 8.64 -40.74
N TYR A 6 -6.99 9.85 -40.75
CA TYR A 6 -6.08 10.36 -39.74
C TYR A 6 -6.79 10.64 -38.40
N LEU A 7 -8.07 11.05 -38.46
CA LEU A 7 -8.87 11.27 -37.24
C LEU A 7 -9.17 9.96 -36.53
N VAL A 8 -9.43 8.88 -37.26
CA VAL A 8 -9.62 7.54 -36.68
C VAL A 8 -8.31 7.01 -36.09
N ILE A 9 -7.18 7.21 -36.76
CA ILE A 9 -5.86 6.78 -36.25
C ILE A 9 -5.49 7.57 -34.99
N LEU A 10 -5.78 8.88 -34.97
CA LEU A 10 -5.54 9.72 -33.79
C LEU A 10 -6.42 9.28 -32.60
N LEU A 11 -7.68 8.92 -32.86
CA LEU A 11 -8.59 8.44 -31.80
C LEU A 11 -8.15 7.08 -31.24
N VAL A 12 -7.65 6.18 -32.08
CA VAL A 12 -7.12 4.87 -31.67
C VAL A 12 -5.80 5.04 -30.90
N ALA A 13 -4.95 5.98 -31.29
CA ALA A 13 -3.72 6.29 -30.57
C ALA A 13 -3.99 6.89 -29.18
N LEU A 14 -5.03 7.71 -29.02
CA LEU A 14 -5.44 8.26 -27.72
C LEU A 14 -6.03 7.20 -26.79
N THR A 15 -6.70 6.17 -27.31
CA THR A 15 -7.20 5.05 -26.49
C THR A 15 -6.11 4.09 -26.06
N ALA A 16 -5.05 3.93 -26.83
CA ALA A 16 -3.89 3.10 -26.45
C ALA A 16 -3.03 3.75 -25.36
N ALA A 17 -3.01 5.08 -25.25
CA ALA A 17 -2.28 5.79 -24.21
C ALA A 17 -2.92 5.72 -22.82
N SER A 18 -4.18 5.28 -22.70
CA SER A 18 -4.90 5.18 -21.43
C SER A 18 -4.72 3.84 -20.72
N CYS A 19 -3.95 2.90 -21.26
CA CYS A 19 -3.54 1.66 -20.60
C CYS A 19 -2.22 1.80 -19.85
N ALA A 20 -1.93 2.95 -19.25
CA ALA A 20 -0.85 3.06 -18.30
C ALA A 20 -1.18 2.14 -17.11
N THR A 21 -0.41 1.07 -16.96
CA THR A 21 -0.54 0.13 -15.82
C THR A 21 -0.42 0.94 -14.54
N LEU A 22 -1.48 0.97 -13.74
CA LEU A 22 -1.45 1.68 -12.48
C LEU A 22 -0.37 1.09 -11.58
N ARG A 23 0.38 1.97 -10.93
CA ARG A 23 1.41 1.58 -9.96
C ARG A 23 0.76 1.26 -8.61
N ALA A 24 1.47 0.53 -7.74
CA ALA A 24 0.93 0.07 -6.46
C ALA A 24 0.29 1.17 -5.58
N PRO A 25 0.86 2.39 -5.46
CA PRO A 25 0.21 3.47 -4.71
C PRO A 25 -1.21 3.79 -5.22
N ALA A 26 -1.39 3.88 -6.52
CA ALA A 26 -2.70 4.15 -7.12
C ALA A 26 -3.66 2.96 -7.00
N LYS A 27 -3.14 1.73 -7.08
CA LYS A 27 -3.93 0.51 -6.86
C LYS A 27 -4.41 0.41 -5.41
N LEU A 28 -3.55 0.73 -4.43
CA LEU A 28 -3.91 0.79 -3.01
C LEU A 28 -5.01 1.81 -2.78
N ASP A 29 -4.86 3.02 -3.29
CA ASP A 29 -5.85 4.08 -3.15
C ASP A 29 -7.21 3.66 -3.74
N ARG A 30 -7.23 3.05 -4.92
CA ARG A 30 -8.46 2.53 -5.53
C ARG A 30 -9.10 1.41 -4.72
N LEU A 31 -8.29 0.49 -4.18
CA LEU A 31 -8.79 -0.59 -3.34
C LEU A 31 -9.47 -0.01 -2.10
N VAL A 32 -8.80 0.90 -1.40
CA VAL A 32 -9.30 1.51 -0.17
C VAL A 32 -10.56 2.33 -0.43
N ASN A 33 -10.59 3.14 -1.48
CA ASN A 33 -11.79 3.88 -1.88
C ASN A 33 -13.00 2.97 -2.16
N ARG A 34 -12.76 1.79 -2.72
CA ARG A 34 -13.81 0.79 -2.91
C ARG A 34 -14.27 0.20 -1.58
N VAL A 35 -13.33 -0.13 -0.69
CA VAL A 35 -13.64 -0.68 0.63
C VAL A 35 -14.43 0.32 1.46
N GLU A 36 -14.03 1.58 1.53
CA GLU A 36 -14.75 2.64 2.24
C GLU A 36 -16.22 2.72 1.85
N ARG A 37 -16.52 2.56 0.57
CA ARG A 37 -17.89 2.65 0.06
C ARG A 37 -18.76 1.42 0.33
N HIS A 38 -18.15 0.27 0.61
CA HIS A 38 -18.84 -1.01 0.68
C HIS A 38 -18.61 -1.81 1.97
N ALA A 39 -17.72 -1.33 2.84
CA ALA A 39 -17.31 -2.04 4.05
C ALA A 39 -18.47 -2.53 4.91
N ASP A 40 -19.51 -1.70 5.09
CA ASP A 40 -20.70 -2.02 5.89
C ASP A 40 -21.50 -3.24 5.36
N ARG A 41 -21.27 -3.59 4.10
CA ARG A 41 -21.99 -4.70 3.43
C ARG A 41 -21.12 -5.94 3.29
N TYR A 42 -19.85 -5.88 3.69
CA TYR A 42 -18.93 -6.99 3.51
C TYR A 42 -19.23 -8.12 4.50
N ARG A 43 -19.33 -9.31 3.94
CA ARG A 43 -19.36 -10.57 4.70
C ARG A 43 -17.94 -11.03 5.03
N PRO A 44 -17.73 -11.94 6.00
CA PRO A 44 -16.39 -12.42 6.39
C PRO A 44 -15.53 -12.85 5.22
N TYR A 45 -16.04 -13.61 4.27
CA TYR A 45 -15.28 -14.07 3.10
C TYR A 45 -14.86 -12.93 2.14
N GLN A 46 -15.63 -11.83 2.12
CA GLN A 46 -15.29 -10.64 1.33
C GLN A 46 -14.16 -9.87 1.98
N TRP A 47 -14.15 -9.78 3.31
CA TRP A 47 -13.04 -9.22 4.06
C TRP A 47 -11.74 -10.00 3.85
N GLU A 48 -11.78 -11.34 3.88
CA GLU A 48 -10.62 -12.18 3.58
C GLU A 48 -10.07 -11.93 2.18
N ARG A 49 -10.95 -11.80 1.18
CA ARG A 49 -10.55 -11.51 -0.20
C ARG A 49 -9.89 -10.14 -0.31
N VAL A 50 -10.49 -9.12 0.28
CA VAL A 50 -9.97 -7.75 0.26
C VAL A 50 -8.63 -7.67 0.99
N ASN A 51 -8.49 -8.32 2.14
CA ASN A 51 -7.24 -8.37 2.89
C ASN A 51 -6.11 -9.01 2.07
N ARG A 52 -6.38 -10.11 1.38
CA ARG A 52 -5.39 -10.72 0.49
C ARG A 52 -4.96 -9.79 -0.64
N GLN A 53 -5.90 -9.05 -1.23
CA GLN A 53 -5.60 -8.05 -2.26
C GLN A 53 -4.76 -6.90 -1.69
N TYR A 54 -5.11 -6.41 -0.52
CA TYR A 54 -4.39 -5.36 0.18
C TYR A 54 -2.94 -5.79 0.50
N GLU A 55 -2.75 -6.98 1.06
CA GLU A 55 -1.43 -7.52 1.38
C GLU A 55 -0.55 -7.67 0.14
N ALA A 56 -1.10 -8.15 -0.98
CA ALA A 56 -0.36 -8.26 -2.23
C ALA A 56 0.09 -6.90 -2.77
N LEU A 57 -0.78 -5.88 -2.71
CA LEU A 57 -0.46 -4.52 -3.12
C LEU A 57 0.53 -3.83 -2.18
N LEU A 58 0.42 -4.09 -0.88
CA LEU A 58 1.35 -3.58 0.10
C LEU A 58 2.76 -4.16 -0.12
N ARG A 59 2.84 -5.45 -0.42
CA ARG A 59 4.11 -6.10 -0.80
C ARG A 59 4.70 -5.48 -2.06
N GLU A 60 3.91 -5.32 -3.12
CA GLU A 60 4.34 -4.65 -4.35
C GLU A 60 4.86 -3.24 -4.07
N TYR A 61 4.18 -2.48 -3.19
CA TYR A 61 4.60 -1.15 -2.77
C TYR A 61 5.93 -1.16 -2.04
N ILE A 62 6.11 -2.04 -1.05
CA ILE A 62 7.34 -2.15 -0.26
C ILE A 62 8.51 -2.57 -1.15
N ASP A 63 8.32 -3.59 -2.00
CA ASP A 63 9.38 -4.11 -2.88
C ASP A 63 9.87 -3.08 -3.90
N ASN A 64 9.01 -2.14 -4.29
CA ASN A 64 9.32 -1.09 -5.27
C ASN A 64 9.40 0.32 -4.66
N TYR A 65 9.50 0.43 -3.33
CA TYR A 65 9.45 1.71 -2.61
C TYR A 65 10.38 2.79 -3.18
N ARG A 66 11.58 2.40 -3.59
CA ARG A 66 12.59 3.31 -4.17
C ARG A 66 12.15 3.94 -5.49
N MET A 67 11.29 3.24 -6.23
CA MET A 67 10.85 3.64 -7.57
C MET A 67 9.74 4.67 -7.55
N TYR A 68 9.13 4.94 -6.39
CA TYR A 68 8.00 5.84 -6.27
C TYR A 68 8.43 7.27 -5.96
N THR A 69 7.71 8.22 -6.55
CA THR A 69 7.84 9.64 -6.22
C THR A 69 7.34 9.93 -4.80
N ILE A 70 7.69 11.10 -4.25
CA ILE A 70 7.20 11.54 -2.94
C ILE A 70 5.67 11.57 -2.92
N ALA A 71 5.03 12.08 -3.99
CA ALA A 71 3.58 12.12 -4.11
C ALA A 71 2.95 10.72 -4.10
N GLU A 72 3.54 9.75 -4.81
CA GLU A 72 3.09 8.35 -4.81
C GLU A 72 3.25 7.70 -3.43
N LYS A 73 4.35 7.97 -2.73
CA LYS A 73 4.57 7.49 -1.36
C LYS A 73 3.52 8.05 -0.41
N GLN A 74 3.21 9.34 -0.49
CA GLN A 74 2.16 9.97 0.32
C GLN A 74 0.78 9.39 0.00
N GLN A 75 0.48 9.12 -1.27
CA GLN A 75 -0.76 8.48 -1.69
C GLN A 75 -0.89 7.08 -1.09
N ALA A 76 0.14 6.26 -1.17
CA ALA A 76 0.16 4.93 -0.57
C ALA A 76 0.00 4.99 0.95
N MET A 77 0.73 5.84 1.64
CA MET A 77 0.66 5.99 3.09
C MET A 77 -0.73 6.44 3.56
N SER A 78 -1.36 7.37 2.85
CA SER A 78 -2.74 7.78 3.11
C SER A 78 -3.72 6.62 2.94
N ALA A 79 -3.60 5.85 1.86
CA ALA A 79 -4.45 4.70 1.60
C ALA A 79 -4.30 3.62 2.70
N ILE A 80 -3.07 3.32 3.10
CA ILE A 80 -2.76 2.36 4.15
C ILE A 80 -3.38 2.80 5.48
N GLY A 81 -3.23 4.07 5.87
CA GLY A 81 -3.82 4.61 7.10
C GLY A 81 -5.34 4.53 7.11
N ARG A 82 -6.00 4.87 6.00
CA ARG A 82 -7.45 4.76 5.85
C ARG A 82 -7.92 3.31 5.92
N TYR A 83 -7.20 2.39 5.31
CA TYR A 83 -7.54 0.96 5.38
C TYR A 83 -7.50 0.44 6.82
N HIS A 84 -6.48 0.77 7.59
CA HIS A 84 -6.39 0.40 9.01
C HIS A 84 -7.52 1.00 9.84
N ALA A 85 -7.88 2.26 9.61
CA ALA A 85 -9.03 2.88 10.28
C ALA A 85 -10.32 2.12 10.00
N ILE A 86 -10.57 1.73 8.75
CA ILE A 86 -11.75 0.94 8.36
C ILE A 86 -11.76 -0.42 9.09
N LEU A 87 -10.62 -1.11 9.17
CA LEU A 87 -10.52 -2.39 9.87
C LEU A 87 -10.87 -2.24 11.37
N VAL A 88 -10.36 -1.20 12.00
CA VAL A 88 -10.65 -0.89 13.42
C VAL A 88 -12.14 -0.60 13.61
N ASP A 89 -12.73 0.24 12.78
CA ASP A 89 -14.15 0.62 12.85
C ASP A 89 -15.09 -0.57 12.68
N HIS A 90 -14.68 -1.57 11.91
CA HIS A 90 -15.45 -2.80 11.68
C HIS A 90 -15.06 -3.97 12.61
N GLY A 91 -14.20 -3.72 13.61
CA GLY A 91 -13.79 -4.72 14.60
C GLY A 91 -12.98 -5.88 14.01
N ILE A 92 -12.33 -5.68 12.87
CA ILE A 92 -11.54 -6.72 12.20
C ILE A 92 -10.15 -6.75 12.81
N LYS A 93 -9.88 -7.79 13.60
CA LYS A 93 -8.64 -7.97 14.38
C LYS A 93 -7.39 -8.35 13.55
N GLN A 94 -7.39 -8.13 12.26
CA GLN A 94 -6.25 -8.55 11.41
C GLN A 94 -5.01 -7.65 11.50
N GLY A 95 -5.08 -6.51 12.18
CA GLY A 95 -3.91 -5.64 12.42
C GLY A 95 -2.76 -6.32 13.17
N ILE A 96 -3.06 -7.35 13.98
CA ILE A 96 -2.05 -8.13 14.72
C ILE A 96 -1.37 -9.15 13.79
N GLY A 97 -2.08 -9.70 12.81
CA GLY A 97 -1.52 -10.59 11.78
C GLY A 97 -0.51 -9.88 10.89
N PHE A 98 -0.69 -8.58 10.65
CA PHE A 98 0.27 -7.78 9.89
C PHE A 98 1.60 -7.62 10.64
N LEU A 99 1.59 -7.38 11.94
CA LEU A 99 2.82 -7.36 12.76
C LEU A 99 3.53 -8.72 12.75
N GLY A 100 2.77 -9.83 12.75
CA GLY A 100 3.31 -11.18 12.56
C GLY A 100 3.85 -11.43 11.15
N SER A 101 3.27 -10.82 10.12
CA SER A 101 3.70 -10.91 8.74
C SER A 101 4.82 -9.93 8.36
N LEU A 102 5.17 -8.98 9.24
CA LEU A 102 6.36 -8.12 9.05
C LEU A 102 7.62 -8.94 8.76
N GLY A 103 7.70 -10.18 9.27
CA GLY A 103 8.77 -11.10 8.92
C GLY A 103 8.85 -11.42 7.42
N SER A 104 7.73 -11.50 6.71
CA SER A 104 7.68 -11.73 5.26
C SER A 104 7.96 -10.46 4.44
N TYR A 105 7.81 -9.28 5.01
CA TYR A 105 8.13 -7.99 4.40
C TYR A 105 9.50 -7.44 4.86
N ALA A 106 10.20 -8.16 5.74
CA ALA A 106 11.41 -7.68 6.39
C ALA A 106 12.45 -7.17 5.39
N GLY A 107 12.63 -7.82 4.25
CA GLY A 107 13.57 -7.39 3.22
C GLY A 107 13.27 -5.99 2.69
N GLY A 108 12.05 -5.73 2.27
CA GLY A 108 11.62 -4.43 1.77
C GLY A 108 11.66 -3.33 2.83
N LEU A 109 11.22 -3.63 4.05
CA LEU A 109 11.29 -2.68 5.18
C LEU A 109 12.73 -2.38 5.59
N LEU A 110 13.62 -3.37 5.55
CA LEU A 110 15.04 -3.18 5.82
C LEU A 110 15.71 -2.27 4.78
N ASP A 111 15.32 -2.41 3.52
CA ASP A 111 15.79 -1.54 2.45
C ASP A 111 15.32 -0.09 2.64
N ILE A 112 14.08 0.11 3.06
CA ILE A 112 13.55 1.44 3.40
C ILE A 112 14.30 2.00 4.62
N LEU A 113 14.51 1.20 5.65
CA LEU A 113 15.20 1.62 6.87
C LEU A 113 16.64 2.07 6.61
N ARG A 114 17.33 1.41 5.68
CA ARG A 114 18.69 1.81 5.27
C ARG A 114 18.73 3.19 4.62
N GLN A 115 17.67 3.58 3.94
CA GLN A 115 17.61 4.83 3.17
C GLN A 115 16.90 5.95 3.90
N ASP A 116 15.85 5.62 4.63
CA ASP A 116 14.96 6.57 5.29
C ASP A 116 14.35 5.95 6.56
N ALA A 117 15.11 6.00 7.64
CA ALA A 117 14.65 5.51 8.94
C ALA A 117 13.40 6.25 9.45
N GLY A 118 13.26 7.53 9.10
CA GLY A 118 12.10 8.34 9.46
C GLY A 118 10.83 7.84 8.80
N ALA A 119 10.89 7.41 7.54
CA ALA A 119 9.75 6.85 6.84
C ALA A 119 9.24 5.56 7.48
N VAL A 120 10.14 4.72 7.98
CA VAL A 120 9.76 3.48 8.71
C VAL A 120 9.13 3.84 10.05
N GLU A 121 9.68 4.81 10.77
CA GLU A 121 9.13 5.27 12.05
C GLU A 121 7.72 5.84 11.86
N ASP A 122 7.52 6.72 10.89
CA ASP A 122 6.22 7.27 10.53
C ASP A 122 5.22 6.18 10.14
N PHE A 123 5.66 5.19 9.38
CA PHE A 123 4.84 4.04 9.02
C PHE A 123 4.38 3.26 10.26
N LEU A 124 5.30 2.95 11.17
CA LEU A 124 4.99 2.19 12.37
C LEU A 124 4.06 2.96 13.33
N GLN A 125 4.27 4.26 13.50
CA GLN A 125 3.47 5.08 14.42
C GLN A 125 2.13 5.50 13.84
N ASN A 126 2.14 6.08 12.64
CA ASN A 126 0.97 6.75 12.08
C ASN A 126 0.09 5.81 11.26
N VAL A 127 0.66 4.77 10.71
CA VAL A 127 -0.07 3.80 9.88
C VAL A 127 -0.49 2.59 10.67
N LEU A 128 0.42 2.00 11.43
CA LEU A 128 0.12 0.83 12.27
C LEU A 128 -0.40 1.20 13.66
N GLY A 129 -0.40 2.47 14.02
CA GLY A 129 -0.87 2.92 15.32
C GLY A 129 -0.03 2.42 16.50
N LEU A 130 1.24 2.07 16.26
CA LEU A 130 2.13 1.61 17.31
C LEU A 130 2.47 2.75 18.27
N GLY A 131 2.47 2.48 19.57
CA GLY A 131 2.97 3.40 20.55
C GLY A 131 4.48 3.64 20.40
N LYS A 132 5.00 4.71 21.01
CA LYS A 132 6.43 5.07 20.92
C LYS A 132 7.37 3.92 21.32
N ASN A 133 7.03 3.19 22.40
CA ASN A 133 7.85 2.07 22.87
C ASN A 133 7.81 0.88 21.92
N GLU A 134 6.63 0.56 21.38
CA GLU A 134 6.45 -0.51 20.39
C GLU A 134 7.19 -0.20 19.09
N THR A 135 7.13 1.05 18.63
CA THR A 135 7.88 1.54 17.47
C THR A 135 9.37 1.40 17.68
N LYS A 136 9.87 1.81 18.85
CA LYS A 136 11.29 1.68 19.20
C LYS A 136 11.74 0.22 19.17
N ASN A 137 10.97 -0.68 19.78
CA ASN A 137 11.28 -2.11 19.81
C ASN A 137 11.26 -2.72 18.39
N ALA A 138 10.31 -2.33 17.56
CA ALA A 138 10.22 -2.77 16.16
C ALA A 138 11.44 -2.29 15.35
N LEU A 139 11.84 -1.03 15.50
CA LEU A 139 13.02 -0.46 14.84
C LEU A 139 14.32 -1.15 15.30
N GLU A 140 14.46 -1.42 16.57
CA GLU A 140 15.62 -2.15 17.10
C GLU A 140 15.70 -3.58 16.56
N SER A 141 14.57 -4.27 16.48
CA SER A 141 14.48 -5.61 15.88
C SER A 141 14.87 -5.59 14.40
N LEU A 142 14.40 -4.60 13.64
CA LEU A 142 14.77 -4.42 12.22
C LEU A 142 16.26 -4.11 12.08
N ARG A 143 16.81 -3.21 12.90
CA ARG A 143 18.24 -2.88 12.89
C ARG A 143 19.13 -4.07 13.23
N LYS A 144 18.71 -4.92 14.17
CA LYS A 144 19.42 -6.14 14.50
C LYS A 144 19.52 -7.09 13.32
N LYS A 145 18.42 -7.27 12.58
CA LYS A 145 18.41 -8.05 11.32
C LYS A 145 19.27 -7.47 10.23
N LEU A 146 19.50 -6.15 10.23
CA LEU A 146 20.41 -5.51 9.30
C LEU A 146 21.88 -5.79 9.59
N ALA A 147 22.19 -6.09 10.84
CA ALA A 147 23.56 -6.36 11.29
C ALA A 147 23.99 -7.83 11.11
N GLU A 148 23.03 -8.72 10.85
CA GLU A 148 23.27 -10.14 10.53
C GLU A 148 23.58 -10.31 9.01
#